data_b7cc83f39d89d3388ab7b4974ea1494d
#
_entry.id   b7cc83f39d89d3388ab7b4974ea1494d
#
_cell.length_a   1.000
_cell.length_b   1.000
_cell.length_c   1.000
_cell.angle_alpha   90.00
_cell.angle_beta   90.00
_cell.angle_gamma   90.00
#
_symmetry.space_group_name_H-M   'P 1'
#
loop_
_entity.id
_entity.type
_entity.pdbx_description
1 polymer ?
#
loop_
_entity_poly.entity_id
_entity_poly.type
_entity_poly.pdbx_seq_one_letter_code
_entity_poly.pdbx_strand_id
1 'polypeptide(L)'
;MSEQWLPIDVCLGGTQAFRENAKIFLPQEPEEDEASWRRRIYHATFAPYTVRIAEQAAGLILRKPIQLVSKEEGGEVDPYWEELIKNVDGYGTTLDDFARRLAISSILYGHAAVLVDYPSTEPAPNLAVERLMGLRPYLIMVDAKQIIGWRKSPEASPISPINQIRLNEYVSEPMGEFGDEVVRQIRVLEPGRWRVYRRGSEDEGWIVYQEGTTSLPVIPLAVTYSGKMAELMSRPPLLPIADLNISHAQRTADLHHSLHVAALPILTLKGFDEAGQIGLSANSIILLPPEGDGKYVEPASSAFDAQQSFITELENQMSSLGISTLFSQKMGAETAESKRLSRTDSDSLLSIVSKDLQNALQRVMDMAAAYVGMEAPEVMLDRDFDLQVLEAAQVTQYMQLWTNGAITHETLLEMLRQGEVLPNIDIEREVELTQQEKAGNMMLLPEAMRGDVQVADEQEGQDEEETEADDEQMAALDEMEEQDDA
;
A
#
# COMPACT_ATOMS: atom_id res chain seq x y z
N MET A 1 3.23 -9.97 19.43
CA MET A 1 3.12 -9.64 17.98
C MET A 1 3.15 -10.88 17.10
N SER A 2 4.07 -11.83 17.29
CA SER A 2 4.19 -13.01 16.42
C SER A 2 2.90 -13.83 16.30
N GLU A 3 2.13 -13.98 17.37
CA GLU A 3 0.84 -14.70 17.34
C GLU A 3 -0.23 -14.01 16.46
N GLN A 4 -0.20 -12.68 16.39
CA GLN A 4 -1.13 -11.91 15.56
C GLN A 4 -0.79 -11.98 14.08
N TRP A 5 0.40 -12.41 13.71
CA TRP A 5 0.82 -12.50 12.32
C TRP A 5 0.46 -13.84 11.67
N LEU A 6 0.24 -14.91 12.47
CA LEU A 6 -0.10 -16.22 11.93
C LEU A 6 -1.37 -16.21 11.04
N PRO A 7 -2.49 -15.55 11.41
CA PRO A 7 -3.64 -15.40 10.53
C PRO A 7 -3.29 -14.70 9.20
N ILE A 8 -2.47 -13.65 9.27
CA ILE A 8 -2.00 -12.90 8.08
C ILE A 8 -1.12 -13.79 7.20
N ASP A 9 -0.20 -14.57 7.79
CA ASP A 9 0.67 -15.51 7.06
C ASP A 9 -0.14 -16.54 6.29
N VAL A 10 -1.20 -17.05 6.91
CA VAL A 10 -2.11 -18.02 6.26
C VAL A 10 -2.88 -17.35 5.12
N CYS A 11 -3.37 -16.12 5.31
CA CYS A 11 -4.01 -15.36 4.24
C CYS A 11 -3.05 -15.11 3.07
N LEU A 12 -1.79 -14.79 3.34
CA LEU A 12 -0.77 -14.54 2.32
C LEU A 12 -0.35 -15.81 1.58
N GLY A 13 -0.15 -16.91 2.32
CA GLY A 13 0.23 -18.21 1.75
C GLY A 13 -0.93 -18.98 1.10
N GLY A 14 -2.18 -18.51 1.28
CA GLY A 14 -3.38 -19.04 0.64
C GLY A 14 -3.68 -20.50 1.00
N THR A 15 -4.17 -21.25 0.00
CA THR A 15 -4.64 -22.63 0.20
C THR A 15 -3.59 -23.55 0.81
N GLN A 16 -2.33 -23.44 0.39
CA GLN A 16 -1.27 -24.30 0.91
C GLN A 16 -0.99 -23.99 2.38
N ALA A 17 -0.79 -22.73 2.73
CA ALA A 17 -0.53 -22.33 4.11
C ALA A 17 -1.70 -22.66 5.04
N PHE A 18 -2.95 -22.53 4.56
CA PHE A 18 -4.14 -22.92 5.31
C PHE A 18 -4.13 -24.43 5.62
N ARG A 19 -3.82 -25.28 4.62
CA ARG A 19 -3.72 -26.73 4.79
C ARG A 19 -2.58 -27.15 5.72
N GLU A 20 -1.43 -26.52 5.62
CA GLU A 20 -0.28 -26.78 6.49
C GLU A 20 -0.58 -26.44 7.96
N ASN A 21 -1.42 -25.40 8.18
CA ASN A 21 -1.86 -24.96 9.50
C ASN A 21 -3.25 -25.51 9.89
N ALA A 22 -3.71 -26.59 9.24
CA ALA A 22 -5.04 -27.15 9.47
C ALA A 22 -5.29 -27.59 10.91
N LYS A 23 -4.27 -28.03 11.65
CA LYS A 23 -4.40 -28.36 13.08
C LYS A 23 -4.90 -27.19 13.93
N ILE A 24 -4.64 -25.95 13.51
CA ILE A 24 -5.02 -24.73 14.22
C ILE A 24 -6.34 -24.20 13.66
N PHE A 25 -6.46 -24.11 12.32
CA PHE A 25 -7.55 -23.42 11.67
C PHE A 25 -8.67 -24.33 11.15
N LEU A 26 -8.43 -25.62 11.00
CA LEU A 26 -9.44 -26.62 10.61
C LEU A 26 -9.27 -27.90 11.46
N PRO A 27 -9.43 -27.79 12.80
CA PRO A 27 -9.19 -28.92 13.68
C PRO A 27 -10.10 -30.09 13.35
N GLN A 28 -9.66 -31.30 13.72
CA GLN A 28 -10.45 -32.52 13.62
C GLN A 28 -11.63 -32.45 14.60
N GLU A 29 -12.83 -32.74 14.11
CA GLU A 29 -14.02 -32.83 14.96
C GLU A 29 -13.95 -34.08 15.89
N PRO A 30 -14.59 -34.03 17.05
CA PRO A 30 -14.47 -35.12 18.06
C PRO A 30 -14.80 -36.53 17.53
N GLU A 31 -15.78 -36.66 16.64
CA GLU A 31 -16.24 -37.92 16.07
C GLU A 31 -15.74 -38.13 14.61
N GLU A 32 -14.93 -37.23 14.10
CA GLU A 32 -14.38 -37.30 12.75
C GLU A 32 -13.18 -38.25 12.72
N ASP A 33 -13.20 -39.27 11.85
CA ASP A 33 -12.03 -40.10 11.62
C ASP A 33 -10.91 -39.35 10.86
N GLU A 34 -9.68 -39.78 11.03
CA GLU A 34 -8.52 -39.12 10.44
C GLU A 34 -8.57 -39.09 8.90
N ALA A 35 -9.16 -40.12 8.27
CA ALA A 35 -9.27 -40.16 6.81
C ALA A 35 -10.27 -39.13 6.30
N SER A 36 -11.40 -38.91 6.99
CA SER A 36 -12.38 -37.89 6.70
C SER A 36 -11.79 -36.48 6.91
N TRP A 37 -11.09 -36.25 8.02
CA TRP A 37 -10.40 -35.00 8.30
C TRP A 37 -9.36 -34.67 7.21
N ARG A 38 -8.53 -35.63 6.79
CA ARG A 38 -7.57 -35.44 5.70
C ARG A 38 -8.26 -35.11 4.37
N ARG A 39 -9.41 -35.71 4.06
CA ARG A 39 -10.20 -35.36 2.89
C ARG A 39 -10.76 -33.94 2.98
N ARG A 40 -11.25 -33.54 4.16
CA ARG A 40 -11.74 -32.18 4.41
C ARG A 40 -10.62 -31.14 4.21
N ILE A 41 -9.41 -31.38 4.71
CA ILE A 41 -8.23 -30.57 4.44
C ILE A 41 -7.89 -30.51 2.95
N TYR A 42 -7.92 -31.65 2.28
CA TYR A 42 -7.60 -31.73 0.84
C TYR A 42 -8.58 -30.91 -0.02
N HIS A 43 -9.86 -30.90 0.33
CA HIS A 43 -10.89 -30.12 -0.37
C HIS A 43 -10.93 -28.64 0.06
N ALA A 44 -10.27 -28.28 1.15
CA ALA A 44 -10.22 -26.88 1.60
C ALA A 44 -9.54 -25.99 0.55
N THR A 45 -10.17 -24.87 0.25
CA THR A 45 -9.65 -23.80 -0.62
C THR A 45 -9.67 -22.48 0.15
N PHE A 46 -8.75 -21.61 -0.17
CA PHE A 46 -8.62 -20.30 0.47
C PHE A 46 -8.71 -19.18 -0.56
N ALA A 47 -9.74 -18.36 -0.46
CA ALA A 47 -9.90 -17.16 -1.29
C ALA A 47 -9.13 -15.98 -0.67
N PRO A 48 -8.29 -15.24 -1.43
CA PRO A 48 -7.33 -14.28 -0.87
C PRO A 48 -7.95 -12.89 -0.64
N TYR A 49 -9.05 -12.76 0.09
CA TYR A 49 -9.72 -11.45 0.33
C TYR A 49 -8.82 -10.45 1.03
N THR A 50 -8.16 -10.86 2.12
CA THR A 50 -7.28 -9.98 2.92
C THR A 50 -6.12 -9.42 2.10
N VAL A 51 -5.48 -10.27 1.30
CA VAL A 51 -4.34 -9.87 0.45
C VAL A 51 -4.79 -8.92 -0.64
N ARG A 52 -5.93 -9.21 -1.29
CA ARG A 52 -6.50 -8.33 -2.33
C ARG A 52 -6.80 -6.92 -1.81
N ILE A 53 -7.33 -6.81 -0.58
CA ILE A 53 -7.60 -5.51 0.05
C ILE A 53 -6.28 -4.75 0.28
N ALA A 54 -5.22 -5.43 0.75
CA ALA A 54 -3.91 -4.81 0.92
C ALA A 54 -3.30 -4.34 -0.41
N GLU A 55 -3.41 -5.15 -1.46
CA GLU A 55 -2.94 -4.83 -2.82
C GLU A 55 -3.71 -3.65 -3.43
N GLN A 56 -5.03 -3.61 -3.24
CA GLN A 56 -5.88 -2.50 -3.67
C GLN A 56 -5.51 -1.21 -2.95
N ALA A 57 -5.30 -1.27 -1.62
CA ALA A 57 -4.86 -0.13 -0.83
C ALA A 57 -3.52 0.43 -1.34
N ALA A 58 -2.53 -0.44 -1.55
CA ALA A 58 -1.23 -0.04 -2.08
C ALA A 58 -1.35 0.52 -3.52
N GLY A 59 -2.25 -0.06 -4.34
CA GLY A 59 -2.54 0.45 -5.68
C GLY A 59 -3.16 1.84 -5.69
N LEU A 60 -4.01 2.16 -4.72
CA LEU A 60 -4.59 3.49 -4.55
C LEU A 60 -3.56 4.51 -4.06
N ILE A 61 -2.71 4.13 -3.09
CA ILE A 61 -1.65 5.00 -2.55
C ILE A 61 -0.62 5.36 -3.61
N LEU A 62 -0.28 4.41 -4.48
CA LEU A 62 0.75 4.56 -5.52
C LEU A 62 0.12 4.57 -6.93
N ARG A 63 -1.07 5.18 -7.05
CA ARG A 63 -1.75 5.36 -8.34
C ARG A 63 -0.96 6.28 -9.27
N LYS A 64 -0.41 7.35 -8.71
CA LYS A 64 0.53 8.23 -9.39
C LYS A 64 1.95 7.91 -8.96
N PRO A 65 2.94 8.03 -9.86
CA PRO A 65 4.33 7.76 -9.53
C PRO A 65 4.84 8.71 -8.44
N ILE A 66 5.80 8.24 -7.66
CA ILE A 66 6.48 9.04 -6.65
C ILE A 66 7.30 10.12 -7.36
N GLN A 67 7.12 11.36 -6.94
CA GLN A 67 7.86 12.50 -7.46
C GLN A 67 9.00 12.88 -6.51
N LEU A 68 10.16 13.19 -7.09
CA LEU A 68 11.25 13.82 -6.39
C LEU A 68 11.25 15.30 -6.74
N VAL A 69 11.36 16.16 -5.75
CA VAL A 69 11.37 17.61 -5.92
C VAL A 69 12.64 18.17 -5.29
N SER A 70 13.23 19.18 -5.91
CA SER A 70 14.35 19.90 -5.31
C SER A 70 13.86 20.67 -4.07
N LYS A 71 14.69 20.73 -3.03
CA LYS A 71 14.42 21.59 -1.85
C LYS A 71 14.63 23.07 -2.16
N GLU A 72 15.40 23.38 -3.20
CA GLU A 72 15.56 24.75 -3.68
C GLU A 72 14.36 25.14 -4.56
N GLU A 73 13.73 26.27 -4.29
CA GLU A 73 12.58 26.77 -5.02
C GLU A 73 12.96 27.03 -6.50
N GLY A 74 12.32 26.29 -7.42
CA GLY A 74 12.64 26.31 -8.86
C GLY A 74 13.92 25.54 -9.25
N GLY A 75 14.53 24.79 -8.34
CA GLY A 75 15.70 23.95 -8.63
C GLY A 75 15.33 22.64 -9.33
N GLU A 76 16.23 22.14 -10.15
CA GLU A 76 16.11 20.80 -10.74
C GLU A 76 16.66 19.74 -9.77
N VAL A 77 16.07 18.54 -9.81
CA VAL A 77 16.59 17.37 -9.07
C VAL A 77 17.88 16.88 -9.73
N ASP A 78 18.91 16.61 -8.93
CA ASP A 78 20.17 16.07 -9.47
C ASP A 78 19.90 14.75 -10.21
N PRO A 79 20.41 14.58 -11.44
CA PRO A 79 20.24 13.36 -12.25
C PRO A 79 20.66 12.06 -11.55
N TYR A 80 21.51 12.14 -10.54
CA TYR A 80 21.89 11.01 -9.69
C TYR A 80 20.69 10.35 -9.01
N TRP A 81 19.77 11.17 -8.48
CA TRP A 81 18.56 10.68 -7.83
C TRP A 81 17.57 10.07 -8.80
N GLU A 82 17.46 10.65 -10.00
CA GLU A 82 16.61 10.08 -11.05
C GLU A 82 17.11 8.70 -11.54
N GLU A 83 18.44 8.50 -11.52
CA GLU A 83 19.03 7.19 -11.85
C GLU A 83 18.85 6.20 -10.69
N LEU A 84 19.02 6.64 -9.44
CA LEU A 84 18.85 5.81 -8.25
C LEU A 84 17.44 5.22 -8.17
N ILE A 85 16.38 6.02 -8.40
CA ILE A 85 14.99 5.57 -8.31
C ILE A 85 14.59 4.55 -9.38
N LYS A 86 15.33 4.45 -10.49
CA LYS A 86 15.10 3.44 -11.53
C LYS A 86 15.59 2.04 -11.13
N ASN A 87 16.48 1.96 -10.14
CA ASN A 87 17.04 0.70 -9.66
C ASN A 87 17.51 0.84 -8.21
N VAL A 88 16.59 0.79 -7.26
CA VAL A 88 16.88 1.09 -5.84
C VAL A 88 17.59 -0.04 -5.10
N ASP A 89 17.46 -1.29 -5.54
CA ASP A 89 17.98 -2.49 -4.86
C ASP A 89 19.18 -3.14 -5.57
N GLY A 90 19.56 -2.63 -6.74
CA GLY A 90 20.61 -3.24 -7.58
C GLY A 90 20.11 -4.34 -8.51
N TYR A 91 18.85 -4.75 -8.43
CA TYR A 91 18.23 -5.80 -9.25
C TYR A 91 17.27 -5.27 -10.32
N GLY A 92 17.20 -3.95 -10.48
CA GLY A 92 16.34 -3.28 -11.46
C GLY A 92 14.95 -2.91 -10.93
N THR A 93 14.72 -2.98 -9.62
CA THR A 93 13.45 -2.57 -9.01
C THR A 93 13.37 -1.04 -8.95
N THR A 94 12.28 -0.48 -9.45
CA THR A 94 12.01 0.96 -9.35
C THR A 94 11.58 1.36 -7.93
N LEU A 95 11.70 2.65 -7.60
CA LEU A 95 11.22 3.16 -6.31
C LEU A 95 9.72 2.90 -6.11
N ASP A 96 8.91 3.04 -7.15
CA ASP A 96 7.46 2.81 -7.10
C ASP A 96 7.14 1.34 -6.78
N ASP A 97 7.80 0.39 -7.46
CA ASP A 97 7.61 -1.03 -7.21
C ASP A 97 8.10 -1.44 -5.82
N PHE A 98 9.20 -0.84 -5.37
CA PHE A 98 9.74 -1.05 -4.03
C PHE A 98 8.78 -0.50 -2.97
N ALA A 99 8.28 0.72 -3.15
CA ALA A 99 7.32 1.37 -2.26
C ALA A 99 5.98 0.61 -2.20
N ARG A 100 5.53 0.05 -3.34
CA ARG A 100 4.33 -0.79 -3.38
C ARG A 100 4.47 -2.03 -2.50
N ARG A 101 5.58 -2.76 -2.62
CA ARG A 101 5.85 -3.93 -1.77
C ARG A 101 5.95 -3.54 -0.28
N LEU A 102 6.59 -2.41 0.00
CA LEU A 102 6.74 -1.88 1.34
C LEU A 102 5.37 -1.51 1.95
N ALA A 103 4.48 -0.87 1.17
CA ALA A 103 3.12 -0.53 1.58
C ALA A 103 2.29 -1.78 1.87
N ILE A 104 2.31 -2.79 0.99
CA ILE A 104 1.59 -4.05 1.19
C ILE A 104 2.05 -4.74 2.48
N SER A 105 3.37 -4.87 2.69
CA SER A 105 3.93 -5.49 3.90
C SER A 105 3.53 -4.70 5.15
N SER A 106 3.61 -3.36 5.11
CA SER A 106 3.17 -2.50 6.22
C SER A 106 1.69 -2.70 6.54
N ILE A 107 0.81 -2.74 5.53
CA ILE A 107 -0.64 -2.93 5.71
C ILE A 107 -0.94 -4.32 6.30
N LEU A 108 -0.25 -5.36 5.85
CA LEU A 108 -0.47 -6.73 6.31
C LEU A 108 0.06 -6.96 7.73
N TYR A 109 1.26 -6.48 8.05
CA TYR A 109 1.93 -6.77 9.33
C TYR A 109 1.90 -5.61 10.34
N GLY A 110 1.36 -4.46 9.93
CA GLY A 110 1.26 -3.26 10.76
C GLY A 110 2.47 -2.33 10.66
N HIS A 111 3.62 -2.83 10.22
CA HIS A 111 4.82 -2.06 9.87
C HIS A 111 5.73 -2.85 8.94
N ALA A 112 6.57 -2.14 8.21
CA ALA A 112 7.69 -2.65 7.44
C ALA A 112 8.84 -1.64 7.52
N ALA A 113 10.05 -2.05 7.14
CA ALA A 113 11.20 -1.16 7.20
C ALA A 113 12.05 -1.25 5.94
N VAL A 114 12.86 -0.23 5.73
CA VAL A 114 13.87 -0.16 4.67
C VAL A 114 15.22 0.05 5.33
N LEU A 115 16.14 -0.87 5.09
CA LEU A 115 17.53 -0.71 5.43
C LEU A 115 18.24 -0.06 4.24
N VAL A 116 18.88 1.07 4.47
CA VAL A 116 19.77 1.71 3.49
C VAL A 116 21.17 1.20 3.75
N ASP A 117 21.68 0.40 2.83
CA ASP A 117 23.00 -0.21 2.95
C ASP A 117 23.95 0.32 1.86
N TYR A 118 25.23 0.16 2.07
CA TYR A 118 26.26 0.59 1.14
C TYR A 118 27.26 -0.55 0.91
N PRO A 119 27.71 -0.80 -0.33
CA PRO A 119 28.63 -1.90 -0.60
C PRO A 119 29.90 -1.84 0.27
N SER A 120 30.19 -2.95 0.96
CA SER A 120 31.39 -3.08 1.80
C SER A 120 32.61 -3.43 0.91
N THR A 121 33.18 -2.43 0.28
CA THR A 121 34.37 -2.57 -0.57
C THR A 121 35.49 -1.65 -0.05
N GLU A 122 36.71 -1.83 -0.58
CA GLU A 122 37.78 -0.85 -0.32
C GLU A 122 37.34 0.54 -0.79
N PRO A 123 37.65 1.61 -0.01
CA PRO A 123 37.26 2.96 -0.38
C PRO A 123 37.77 3.34 -1.77
N ALA A 124 36.88 3.82 -2.62
CA ALA A 124 37.28 4.33 -3.92
C ALA A 124 38.15 5.59 -3.76
N PRO A 125 39.22 5.76 -4.54
CA PRO A 125 40.15 6.87 -4.43
C PRO A 125 39.50 8.23 -4.76
N ASN A 126 38.40 8.26 -5.46
CA ASN A 126 37.61 9.46 -5.77
C ASN A 126 36.20 9.09 -6.23
N LEU A 127 35.29 10.07 -6.26
CA LEU A 127 33.89 9.93 -6.64
C LEU A 127 33.69 9.40 -8.08
N ALA A 128 34.60 9.72 -9.01
CA ALA A 128 34.51 9.23 -10.39
C ALA A 128 34.75 7.72 -10.48
N VAL A 129 35.74 7.19 -9.72
CA VAL A 129 36.01 5.75 -9.62
C VAL A 129 34.88 5.06 -8.88
N GLU A 130 34.33 5.64 -7.84
CA GLU A 130 33.15 5.15 -7.08
C GLU A 130 31.95 4.93 -8.00
N ARG A 131 31.63 5.94 -8.84
CA ARG A 131 30.56 5.85 -9.85
C ARG A 131 30.86 4.79 -10.92
N LEU A 132 32.10 4.69 -11.35
CA LEU A 132 32.53 3.71 -12.36
C LEU A 132 32.49 2.27 -11.85
N MET A 133 32.70 2.08 -10.55
CA MET A 133 32.55 0.80 -9.84
C MET A 133 31.09 0.47 -9.49
N GLY A 134 30.15 1.38 -9.74
CA GLY A 134 28.74 1.24 -9.40
C GLY A 134 28.47 1.24 -7.88
N LEU A 135 29.39 1.81 -7.09
CA LEU A 135 29.24 1.91 -5.66
C LEU A 135 28.24 3.03 -5.35
N ARG A 136 27.09 2.64 -4.82
CA ARG A 136 26.04 3.53 -4.43
C ARG A 136 25.20 2.92 -3.31
N PRO A 137 24.48 3.71 -2.50
CA PRO A 137 23.54 3.17 -1.56
C PRO A 137 22.47 2.35 -2.28
N TYR A 138 22.01 1.29 -1.64
CA TYR A 138 20.92 0.44 -2.10
C TYR A 138 19.96 0.13 -0.97
N LEU A 139 18.73 -0.20 -1.35
CA LEU A 139 17.64 -0.40 -0.41
C LEU A 139 17.34 -1.88 -0.23
N ILE A 140 17.24 -2.29 1.02
CA ILE A 140 16.81 -3.64 1.40
C ILE A 140 15.49 -3.52 2.15
N MET A 141 14.48 -4.23 1.65
CA MET A 141 13.22 -4.35 2.36
C MET A 141 13.37 -5.27 3.57
N VAL A 142 12.89 -4.83 4.71
CA VAL A 142 12.90 -5.57 5.97
C VAL A 142 11.46 -5.72 6.46
N ASP A 143 10.97 -6.96 6.42
CA ASP A 143 9.64 -7.27 6.92
C ASP A 143 9.58 -7.20 8.45
N ALA A 144 8.39 -6.91 8.98
CA ALA A 144 8.16 -6.83 10.42
C ALA A 144 8.67 -8.07 11.19
N LYS A 145 8.55 -9.25 10.61
CA LYS A 145 9.00 -10.53 11.21
C LYS A 145 10.51 -10.69 11.28
N GLN A 146 11.24 -9.98 10.41
CA GLN A 146 12.70 -10.02 10.43
C GLN A 146 13.26 -9.21 11.62
N ILE A 147 12.51 -8.25 12.15
CA ILE A 147 12.92 -7.44 13.31
C ILE A 147 12.65 -8.23 14.58
N ILE A 148 13.67 -8.97 15.07
CA ILE A 148 13.54 -9.86 16.22
C ILE A 148 13.78 -9.17 17.56
N GLY A 149 14.22 -7.92 17.58
CA GLY A 149 14.37 -7.15 18.80
C GLY A 149 15.17 -5.86 18.62
N TRP A 150 15.00 -5.01 19.59
CA TRP A 150 15.70 -3.71 19.66
C TRP A 150 16.04 -3.36 21.10
N ARG A 151 16.95 -2.39 21.26
CA ARG A 151 17.35 -1.85 22.57
C ARG A 151 17.52 -0.35 22.50
N LYS A 152 17.22 0.30 23.61
CA LYS A 152 17.64 1.68 23.91
C LYS A 152 18.80 1.64 24.86
N SER A 153 19.62 2.68 24.92
CA SER A 153 20.69 2.77 25.90
C SER A 153 20.12 2.72 27.32
N PRO A 154 20.67 1.94 28.25
CA PRO A 154 20.17 1.87 29.63
C PRO A 154 20.18 3.21 30.38
N GLU A 155 21.10 4.08 30.01
CA GLU A 155 21.29 5.42 30.62
C GLU A 155 20.48 6.51 29.89
N ALA A 156 19.75 6.13 28.84
CA ALA A 156 19.04 7.05 27.99
C ALA A 156 17.67 7.42 28.56
N SER A 157 17.23 8.64 28.30
CA SER A 157 15.88 9.10 28.53
C SER A 157 14.86 8.21 27.77
N PRO A 158 13.61 8.08 28.24
CA PRO A 158 12.55 7.37 27.50
C PRO A 158 12.36 7.84 26.06
N ILE A 159 12.71 9.09 25.76
CA ILE A 159 12.65 9.71 24.42
C ILE A 159 13.90 9.45 23.57
N SER A 160 14.93 8.79 24.12
CA SER A 160 16.15 8.50 23.36
C SER A 160 15.89 7.52 22.23
N PRO A 161 16.57 7.68 21.08
CA PRO A 161 16.42 6.81 19.94
C PRO A 161 16.89 5.39 20.25
N ILE A 162 16.44 4.45 19.46
CA ILE A 162 16.92 3.06 19.48
C ILE A 162 18.41 3.07 19.13
N ASN A 163 19.22 2.37 19.92
CA ASN A 163 20.66 2.26 19.71
C ASN A 163 21.11 0.87 19.25
N GLN A 164 20.20 -0.11 19.16
CA GLN A 164 20.49 -1.43 18.61
C GLN A 164 19.21 -2.03 18.02
N ILE A 165 19.32 -2.57 16.80
CA ILE A 165 18.26 -3.36 16.14
C ILE A 165 18.86 -4.70 15.73
N ARG A 166 18.06 -5.78 15.87
CA ARG A 166 18.46 -7.13 15.49
C ARG A 166 17.51 -7.64 14.43
N LEU A 167 18.10 -8.03 13.29
CA LEU A 167 17.40 -8.57 12.13
C LEU A 167 17.73 -10.06 11.99
N ASN A 168 16.70 -10.87 11.77
CA ASN A 168 16.84 -12.27 11.38
C ASN A 168 16.84 -12.36 9.86
N GLU A 169 17.91 -12.85 9.28
CA GLU A 169 18.10 -12.94 7.84
C GLU A 169 18.36 -14.39 7.42
N TYR A 170 17.95 -14.70 6.19
CA TYR A 170 18.27 -15.97 5.53
C TYR A 170 19.00 -15.65 4.23
N VAL A 171 20.22 -16.17 4.09
CA VAL A 171 21.08 -15.93 2.94
C VAL A 171 21.34 -17.25 2.24
N SER A 172 21.16 -17.26 0.92
CA SER A 172 21.54 -18.42 0.09
C SER A 172 23.04 -18.37 -0.19
N GLU A 173 23.74 -19.43 0.14
CA GLU A 173 25.16 -19.61 -0.16
C GLU A 173 25.35 -20.81 -1.08
N PRO A 174 26.26 -20.71 -2.08
CA PRO A 174 26.51 -21.81 -3.00
C PRO A 174 27.11 -23.00 -2.26
N MET A 175 26.48 -24.17 -2.40
CA MET A 175 26.97 -25.45 -1.89
C MET A 175 27.35 -26.36 -3.06
N GLY A 176 28.64 -26.37 -3.43
CA GLY A 176 29.13 -27.08 -4.61
C GLY A 176 28.77 -26.38 -5.93
N GLU A 177 28.70 -27.15 -7.02
CA GLU A 177 28.49 -26.62 -8.37
C GLU A 177 26.99 -26.38 -8.71
N PHE A 178 26.08 -27.12 -8.08
CA PHE A 178 24.65 -27.13 -8.45
C PHE A 178 23.69 -26.96 -7.25
N GLY A 179 24.19 -26.72 -6.06
CA GLY A 179 23.37 -26.60 -4.85
C GLY A 179 23.55 -25.28 -4.16
N ASP A 180 22.48 -24.86 -3.43
CA ASP A 180 22.50 -23.72 -2.53
C ASP A 180 22.06 -24.17 -1.13
N GLU A 181 22.72 -23.62 -0.11
CA GLU A 181 22.32 -23.78 1.29
C GLU A 181 21.76 -22.45 1.82
N VAL A 182 20.62 -22.52 2.50
CA VAL A 182 20.04 -21.37 3.17
C VAL A 182 20.59 -21.26 4.58
N VAL A 183 21.44 -20.29 4.80
CA VAL A 183 22.08 -20.01 6.09
C VAL A 183 21.30 -18.96 6.84
N ARG A 184 20.90 -19.28 8.07
CA ARG A 184 20.29 -18.31 8.99
C ARG A 184 21.37 -17.47 9.66
N GLN A 185 21.20 -16.14 9.63
CA GLN A 185 22.07 -15.20 10.32
C GLN A 185 21.28 -14.13 11.07
N ILE A 186 21.93 -13.52 12.06
CA ILE A 186 21.38 -12.37 12.80
C ILE A 186 22.28 -11.18 12.51
N ARG A 187 21.71 -10.15 11.86
CA ARG A 187 22.37 -8.87 11.69
C ARG A 187 22.01 -7.95 12.86
N VAL A 188 23.02 -7.42 13.50
CA VAL A 188 22.89 -6.45 14.59
C VAL A 188 23.36 -5.08 14.08
N LEU A 189 22.44 -4.12 14.07
CA LEU A 189 22.67 -2.75 13.64
C LEU A 189 22.81 -1.85 14.86
N GLU A 190 23.86 -1.06 14.89
CA GLU A 190 24.14 -0.03 15.91
C GLU A 190 24.55 1.27 15.18
N PRO A 191 24.43 2.45 15.79
CA PRO A 191 24.94 3.67 15.19
C PRO A 191 26.43 3.54 14.85
N GLY A 192 26.79 3.76 13.58
CA GLY A 192 28.17 3.66 13.09
C GLY A 192 28.75 2.25 12.97
N ARG A 193 28.00 1.20 13.30
CA ARG A 193 28.53 -0.18 13.28
C ARG A 193 27.45 -1.19 12.98
N TRP A 194 27.83 -2.28 12.29
CA TRP A 194 27.00 -3.48 12.12
C TRP A 194 27.80 -4.75 12.36
N ARG A 195 27.13 -5.83 12.77
CA ARG A 195 27.69 -7.17 12.98
C ARG A 195 26.72 -8.22 12.51
N VAL A 196 27.23 -9.24 11.85
CA VAL A 196 26.48 -10.42 11.43
C VAL A 196 26.94 -11.60 12.27
N TYR A 197 26.00 -12.27 12.90
CA TYR A 197 26.22 -13.46 13.70
C TYR A 197 25.65 -14.67 12.95
N ARG A 198 26.43 -15.77 12.93
CA ARG A 198 25.99 -17.07 12.46
C ARG A 198 26.10 -18.09 13.56
N ARG A 199 25.35 -19.19 13.44
CA ARG A 199 25.45 -20.29 14.40
C ARG A 199 26.72 -21.07 14.11
N GLY A 200 27.60 -21.15 15.10
CA GLY A 200 28.75 -22.01 15.08
C GLY A 200 28.41 -23.50 15.29
N SER A 201 29.39 -24.32 15.65
CA SER A 201 29.14 -25.67 16.10
C SER A 201 28.20 -25.72 17.31
N GLU A 202 27.62 -26.89 17.63
CA GLU A 202 26.62 -27.02 18.70
C GLU A 202 27.08 -26.44 20.05
N ASP A 203 28.37 -26.43 20.32
CA ASP A 203 28.97 -25.94 21.56
C ASP A 203 29.33 -24.44 21.52
N GLU A 204 29.47 -23.81 20.34
CA GLU A 204 29.97 -22.43 20.23
C GLU A 204 28.87 -21.36 20.21
N GLY A 205 27.61 -21.74 19.98
CA GLY A 205 26.48 -20.80 19.94
C GLY A 205 26.55 -19.84 18.75
N TRP A 206 26.28 -18.54 18.98
CA TRP A 206 26.31 -17.50 17.96
C TRP A 206 27.68 -16.83 17.92
N ILE A 207 28.39 -16.94 16.80
CA ILE A 207 29.71 -16.33 16.55
C ILE A 207 29.60 -15.15 15.59
N VAL A 208 30.49 -14.17 15.72
CA VAL A 208 30.60 -13.06 14.78
C VAL A 208 31.20 -13.62 13.48
N TYR A 209 30.41 -13.59 12.42
CA TYR A 209 30.82 -14.01 11.08
C TYR A 209 31.44 -12.85 10.28
N GLN A 210 30.81 -11.68 10.37
CA GLN A 210 31.25 -10.45 9.69
C GLN A 210 30.89 -9.24 10.55
N GLU A 211 31.73 -8.21 10.48
CA GLU A 211 31.44 -6.91 11.10
C GLU A 211 32.01 -5.78 10.24
N GLY A 212 31.43 -4.60 10.40
CA GLY A 212 31.88 -3.40 9.71
C GLY A 212 31.39 -2.13 10.37
N THR A 213 31.85 -1.01 9.82
CA THR A 213 31.43 0.33 10.26
C THR A 213 30.68 1.04 9.15
N THR A 214 29.85 1.98 9.51
CA THR A 214 29.13 2.86 8.58
C THR A 214 29.42 4.30 8.95
N SER A 215 29.44 5.20 7.97
CA SER A 215 29.64 6.62 8.18
C SER A 215 28.47 7.32 8.85
N LEU A 216 27.30 6.66 8.91
CA LEU A 216 26.09 7.23 9.47
C LEU A 216 26.11 7.20 11.01
N PRO A 217 25.80 8.31 11.68
CA PRO A 217 25.72 8.37 13.15
C PRO A 217 24.43 7.77 13.70
N VAL A 218 23.56 7.26 12.84
CA VAL A 218 22.25 6.64 13.14
C VAL A 218 22.17 5.24 12.55
N ILE A 219 21.25 4.42 13.04
CA ILE A 219 20.95 3.13 12.42
C ILE A 219 20.25 3.42 11.08
N PRO A 220 20.76 2.92 9.94
CA PRO A 220 20.23 3.24 8.61
C PRO A 220 18.95 2.46 8.29
N LEU A 221 17.97 2.49 9.20
CA LEU A 221 16.69 1.79 9.07
C LEU A 221 15.53 2.79 9.16
N ALA A 222 14.78 2.96 8.08
CA ALA A 222 13.54 3.72 8.04
C ALA A 222 12.35 2.79 8.19
N VAL A 223 11.42 3.11 9.09
CA VAL A 223 10.22 2.28 9.34
C VAL A 223 8.98 3.03 8.90
N THR A 224 8.10 2.35 8.16
CA THR A 224 6.75 2.79 7.83
C THR A 224 5.73 1.99 8.64
N TYR A 225 4.65 2.64 9.05
CA TYR A 225 3.61 2.04 9.88
C TYR A 225 2.23 2.22 9.24
N SER A 226 1.38 1.21 9.40
CA SER A 226 -0.05 1.28 9.10
C SER A 226 -0.91 1.19 10.37
N GLY A 227 -0.35 0.68 11.46
CA GLY A 227 -1.04 0.50 12.74
C GLY A 227 -0.09 0.69 13.92
N LYS A 228 0.61 1.85 13.98
CA LYS A 228 1.61 2.15 14.99
C LYS A 228 1.01 2.17 16.40
N MET A 229 1.57 1.39 17.32
CA MET A 229 1.28 1.41 18.75
C MET A 229 2.41 2.04 19.56
N ALA A 230 3.66 1.69 19.21
CA ALA A 230 4.88 2.23 19.79
C ALA A 230 6.01 2.08 18.77
N GLU A 231 7.22 2.48 19.14
CA GLU A 231 8.40 2.32 18.29
C GLU A 231 8.67 0.82 18.04
N LEU A 232 8.72 0.41 16.79
CA LEU A 232 8.82 -0.98 16.31
C LEU A 232 7.73 -1.92 16.85
N MET A 233 6.60 -1.35 17.28
CA MET A 233 5.43 -2.10 17.72
C MET A 233 4.19 -1.62 16.98
N SER A 234 3.46 -2.55 16.37
CA SER A 234 2.26 -2.26 15.61
C SER A 234 1.23 -3.36 15.72
N ARG A 235 0.02 -3.05 15.33
CA ARG A 235 -1.07 -4.01 15.15
C ARG A 235 -1.46 -4.03 13.67
N PRO A 236 -1.57 -5.22 13.04
CA PRO A 236 -2.06 -5.33 11.68
C PRO A 236 -3.47 -4.76 11.53
N PRO A 237 -3.71 -3.74 10.69
CA PRO A 237 -5.04 -3.14 10.53
C PRO A 237 -6.03 -4.11 9.87
N LEU A 238 -5.57 -5.04 9.04
CA LEU A 238 -6.40 -6.02 8.36
C LEU A 238 -6.61 -7.33 9.17
N LEU A 239 -6.14 -7.40 10.43
CA LEU A 239 -6.31 -8.60 11.26
C LEU A 239 -7.79 -9.03 11.39
N PRO A 240 -8.78 -8.13 11.63
CA PRO A 240 -10.19 -8.54 11.69
C PRO A 240 -10.70 -9.14 10.37
N ILE A 241 -10.21 -8.65 9.23
CA ILE A 241 -10.56 -9.20 7.92
C ILE A 241 -9.89 -10.56 7.71
N ALA A 242 -8.66 -10.75 8.19
CA ALA A 242 -7.98 -12.04 8.15
C ALA A 242 -8.72 -13.11 8.96
N ASP A 243 -9.26 -12.76 10.12
CA ASP A 243 -10.07 -13.67 10.95
C ASP A 243 -11.37 -14.09 10.23
N LEU A 244 -12.05 -13.13 9.58
CA LEU A 244 -13.22 -13.44 8.74
C LEU A 244 -12.85 -14.31 7.54
N ASN A 245 -11.71 -14.05 6.90
CA ASN A 245 -11.23 -14.80 5.75
C ASN A 245 -10.90 -16.26 6.12
N ILE A 246 -10.33 -16.49 7.30
CA ILE A 246 -10.12 -17.84 7.85
C ILE A 246 -11.46 -18.52 8.12
N SER A 247 -12.41 -17.82 8.74
CA SER A 247 -13.76 -18.35 8.98
C SER A 247 -14.46 -18.73 7.67
N HIS A 248 -14.35 -17.90 6.63
CA HIS A 248 -14.83 -18.20 5.29
C HIS A 248 -14.22 -19.51 4.74
N ALA A 249 -12.90 -19.67 4.85
CA ALA A 249 -12.21 -20.89 4.38
C ALA A 249 -12.63 -22.14 5.15
N GLN A 250 -12.85 -22.04 6.47
CA GLN A 250 -13.40 -23.12 7.30
C GLN A 250 -14.77 -23.56 6.80
N ARG A 251 -15.70 -22.61 6.63
CA ARG A 251 -17.07 -22.91 6.17
C ARG A 251 -17.11 -23.43 4.74
N THR A 252 -16.25 -22.91 3.87
CA THR A 252 -16.12 -23.43 2.50
C THR A 252 -15.59 -24.87 2.49
N ALA A 253 -14.63 -25.21 3.35
CA ALA A 253 -14.13 -26.58 3.49
C ALA A 253 -15.21 -27.54 4.00
N ASP A 254 -15.99 -27.12 4.99
CA ASP A 254 -17.11 -27.91 5.54
C ASP A 254 -18.20 -28.14 4.50
N LEU A 255 -18.56 -27.10 3.73
CA LEU A 255 -19.55 -27.21 2.64
C LEU A 255 -19.06 -28.14 1.54
N HIS A 256 -17.83 -28.01 1.07
CA HIS A 256 -17.25 -28.88 0.04
C HIS A 256 -17.20 -30.33 0.51
N HIS A 257 -16.83 -30.57 1.76
CA HIS A 257 -16.84 -31.91 2.34
C HIS A 257 -18.26 -32.49 2.40
N SER A 258 -19.22 -31.70 2.90
CA SER A 258 -20.62 -32.11 2.98
C SER A 258 -21.23 -32.41 1.61
N LEU A 259 -20.95 -31.57 0.61
CA LEU A 259 -21.38 -31.78 -0.78
C LEU A 259 -20.74 -33.04 -1.38
N HIS A 260 -19.47 -33.31 -1.08
CA HIS A 260 -18.79 -34.51 -1.54
C HIS A 260 -19.44 -35.77 -0.97
N VAL A 261 -19.77 -35.78 0.32
CA VAL A 261 -20.47 -36.89 0.97
C VAL A 261 -21.91 -37.03 0.41
N ALA A 262 -22.61 -35.91 0.22
CA ALA A 262 -23.98 -35.89 -0.28
C ALA A 262 -24.09 -36.32 -1.75
N ALA A 263 -23.04 -36.15 -2.55
CA ALA A 263 -22.97 -36.62 -3.92
C ALA A 263 -22.98 -38.18 -4.07
N LEU A 264 -22.82 -38.88 -2.94
CA LEU A 264 -22.86 -40.34 -2.87
C LEU A 264 -24.13 -40.79 -2.10
N PRO A 265 -25.29 -40.87 -2.75
CA PRO A 265 -26.52 -41.23 -2.09
C PRO A 265 -26.39 -42.61 -1.45
N ILE A 266 -26.84 -42.74 -0.20
CA ILE A 266 -26.80 -44.02 0.55
C ILE A 266 -28.06 -44.80 0.26
N LEU A 267 -27.91 -45.96 -0.38
CA LEU A 267 -29.02 -46.91 -0.56
C LEU A 267 -29.31 -47.62 0.78
N THR A 268 -30.48 -47.40 1.32
CA THR A 268 -30.99 -48.13 2.48
C THR A 268 -31.99 -49.17 2.00
N LEU A 269 -31.80 -50.40 2.47
CA LEU A 269 -32.66 -51.55 2.19
C LEU A 269 -33.25 -52.05 3.52
N LYS A 270 -34.54 -52.32 3.51
CA LYS A 270 -35.26 -52.92 4.64
C LYS A 270 -35.77 -54.31 4.26
N GLY A 271 -35.93 -55.20 5.23
CA GLY A 271 -36.51 -56.53 5.02
C GLY A 271 -35.50 -57.65 4.74
N PHE A 272 -34.21 -57.41 5.02
CA PHE A 272 -33.19 -58.47 4.98
C PHE A 272 -32.92 -58.98 6.40
N ASP A 273 -32.88 -60.32 6.56
CA ASP A 273 -32.65 -60.97 7.83
C ASP A 273 -31.16 -60.98 8.24
N GLU A 274 -30.27 -60.82 7.30
CA GLU A 274 -28.79 -60.73 7.55
C GLU A 274 -28.19 -59.52 6.88
N ALA A 275 -27.33 -58.79 7.64
CA ALA A 275 -26.53 -57.67 7.12
C ALA A 275 -25.39 -58.24 6.25
N GLY A 276 -25.61 -58.37 4.96
CA GLY A 276 -24.58 -58.73 3.98
C GLY A 276 -24.02 -57.52 3.26
N GLN A 277 -22.76 -57.55 2.83
CA GLN A 277 -22.22 -56.54 1.91
C GLN A 277 -22.82 -56.74 0.52
N ILE A 278 -23.59 -55.75 0.08
CA ILE A 278 -24.17 -55.76 -1.29
C ILE A 278 -23.25 -54.91 -2.14
N GLY A 279 -22.58 -55.54 -3.12
CA GLY A 279 -21.80 -54.81 -4.13
C GLY A 279 -22.74 -54.11 -5.13
N LEU A 280 -22.65 -52.81 -5.21
CA LEU A 280 -23.40 -52.00 -6.17
C LEU A 280 -22.53 -51.65 -7.39
N SER A 281 -23.01 -51.93 -8.58
CA SER A 281 -22.43 -51.47 -9.83
C SER A 281 -23.51 -50.79 -10.67
N ALA A 282 -23.13 -50.02 -11.70
CA ALA A 282 -24.07 -49.28 -12.54
C ALA A 282 -25.16 -50.14 -13.17
N ASN A 283 -24.94 -51.48 -13.27
CA ASN A 283 -25.88 -52.45 -13.85
C ASN A 283 -26.40 -53.47 -12.81
N SER A 284 -26.27 -53.18 -11.50
CA SER A 284 -26.77 -54.09 -10.47
C SER A 284 -28.28 -53.95 -10.32
N ILE A 285 -28.99 -55.05 -10.33
CA ILE A 285 -30.42 -55.14 -9.96
C ILE A 285 -30.49 -55.77 -8.57
N ILE A 286 -31.10 -55.10 -7.62
CA ILE A 286 -31.33 -55.57 -6.28
C ILE A 286 -32.76 -56.09 -6.23
N LEU A 287 -32.91 -57.39 -5.98
CA LEU A 287 -34.23 -58.01 -5.76
C LEU A 287 -34.56 -57.89 -4.29
N LEU A 288 -35.66 -57.21 -3.97
CA LEU A 288 -36.15 -57.05 -2.61
C LEU A 288 -37.12 -58.18 -2.24
N PRO A 289 -37.15 -58.61 -0.96
CA PRO A 289 -38.20 -59.51 -0.45
C PRO A 289 -39.58 -58.89 -0.60
N PRO A 290 -40.71 -59.68 -0.56
CA PRO A 290 -42.07 -59.15 -0.77
C PRO A 290 -42.47 -58.00 0.15
N GLU A 291 -41.89 -57.87 1.33
CA GLU A 291 -42.08 -56.75 2.29
C GLU A 291 -40.88 -55.84 2.37
N GLY A 292 -39.92 -56.03 1.49
CA GLY A 292 -38.69 -55.22 1.44
C GLY A 292 -38.95 -53.86 0.78
N ASP A 293 -38.30 -52.83 1.33
CA ASP A 293 -38.31 -51.45 0.78
C ASP A 293 -36.86 -50.97 0.59
N GLY A 294 -36.65 -50.22 -0.47
CA GLY A 294 -35.33 -49.66 -0.78
C GLY A 294 -35.49 -48.20 -1.19
N LYS A 295 -34.74 -47.35 -0.49
CA LYS A 295 -34.72 -45.92 -0.82
C LYS A 295 -33.31 -45.35 -0.73
N TYR A 296 -33.05 -44.39 -1.58
CA TYR A 296 -31.88 -43.53 -1.39
C TYR A 296 -32.14 -42.50 -0.29
N VAL A 297 -31.24 -42.39 0.62
CA VAL A 297 -31.22 -41.33 1.64
C VAL A 297 -30.26 -40.27 1.18
N GLU A 298 -30.78 -39.10 0.95
CA GLU A 298 -30.04 -37.91 0.57
C GLU A 298 -30.17 -36.86 1.69
N PRO A 299 -29.11 -36.05 1.95
CA PRO A 299 -29.22 -34.91 2.84
C PRO A 299 -30.25 -33.90 2.34
N ALA A 300 -30.88 -33.16 3.27
CA ALA A 300 -31.82 -32.11 2.91
C ALA A 300 -31.08 -30.93 2.24
N SER A 301 -31.50 -30.52 1.05
CA SER A 301 -30.92 -29.40 0.29
C SER A 301 -30.91 -28.08 1.06
N SER A 302 -31.91 -27.85 1.91
CA SER A 302 -32.03 -26.63 2.74
C SER A 302 -30.85 -26.39 3.68
N ALA A 303 -30.10 -27.43 4.09
CA ALA A 303 -28.91 -27.30 4.93
C ALA A 303 -27.74 -26.71 4.13
N PHE A 304 -27.61 -27.10 2.86
CA PHE A 304 -26.56 -26.55 1.96
C PHE A 304 -26.86 -25.09 1.60
N ASP A 305 -28.14 -24.77 1.36
CA ASP A 305 -28.57 -23.40 1.06
C ASP A 305 -28.26 -22.46 2.23
N ALA A 306 -28.48 -22.92 3.47
CA ALA A 306 -28.14 -22.15 4.67
C ALA A 306 -26.63 -21.93 4.83
N GLN A 307 -25.81 -22.96 4.56
CA GLN A 307 -24.34 -22.84 4.59
C GLN A 307 -23.84 -21.89 3.51
N GLN A 308 -24.36 -21.99 2.28
CA GLN A 308 -24.02 -21.11 1.17
C GLN A 308 -24.40 -19.65 1.48
N SER A 309 -25.58 -19.43 2.06
CA SER A 309 -26.02 -18.09 2.46
C SER A 309 -25.10 -17.48 3.53
N PHE A 310 -24.64 -18.29 4.49
CA PHE A 310 -23.71 -17.83 5.50
C PHE A 310 -22.32 -17.50 4.91
N ILE A 311 -21.83 -18.27 3.95
CA ILE A 311 -20.58 -17.99 3.22
C ILE A 311 -20.71 -16.65 2.49
N THR A 312 -21.82 -16.43 1.77
CA THR A 312 -22.09 -15.17 1.08
C THR A 312 -22.16 -13.98 2.03
N GLU A 313 -22.72 -14.18 3.24
CA GLU A 313 -22.74 -13.14 4.27
C GLU A 313 -21.33 -12.80 4.77
N LEU A 314 -20.45 -13.77 4.95
CA LEU A 314 -19.05 -13.52 5.29
C LEU A 314 -18.32 -12.73 4.20
N GLU A 315 -18.57 -13.04 2.93
CA GLU A 315 -18.01 -12.30 1.77
C GLU A 315 -18.47 -10.85 1.77
N ASN A 316 -19.75 -10.61 2.02
CA ASN A 316 -20.32 -9.26 2.16
C ASN A 316 -19.71 -8.49 3.33
N GLN A 317 -19.54 -9.15 4.48
CA GLN A 317 -18.89 -8.55 5.66
C GLN A 317 -17.44 -8.19 5.39
N MET A 318 -16.66 -9.07 4.76
CA MET A 318 -15.27 -8.78 4.38
C MET A 318 -15.19 -7.61 3.40
N SER A 319 -16.07 -7.56 2.40
CA SER A 319 -16.12 -6.49 1.41
C SER A 319 -16.49 -5.15 2.06
N SER A 320 -17.53 -5.13 2.89
CA SER A 320 -17.97 -3.93 3.61
C SER A 320 -16.90 -3.42 4.58
N LEU A 321 -16.29 -4.33 5.36
CA LEU A 321 -15.23 -3.99 6.29
C LEU A 321 -13.98 -3.49 5.56
N GLY A 322 -13.64 -4.10 4.40
CA GLY A 322 -12.55 -3.66 3.54
C GLY A 322 -12.74 -2.21 3.07
N ILE A 323 -13.91 -1.89 2.52
CA ILE A 323 -14.25 -0.53 2.07
C ILE A 323 -14.20 0.46 3.24
N SER A 324 -14.84 0.14 4.38
CA SER A 324 -14.86 1.03 5.54
C SER A 324 -13.47 1.25 6.14
N THR A 325 -12.59 0.25 6.09
CA THR A 325 -11.21 0.37 6.57
C THR A 325 -10.37 1.26 5.64
N LEU A 326 -10.56 1.15 4.33
CA LEU A 326 -9.81 1.94 3.36
C LEU A 326 -10.25 3.41 3.31
N PHE A 327 -11.55 3.67 3.30
CA PHE A 327 -12.11 4.99 2.97
C PHE A 327 -12.78 5.73 4.13
N SER A 328 -12.73 5.23 5.37
CA SER A 328 -13.38 5.90 6.52
C SER A 328 -14.85 6.29 6.27
N GLN A 329 -15.62 5.45 5.54
CA GLN A 329 -17.02 5.75 5.25
C GLN A 329 -17.90 5.54 6.49
N LYS A 330 -18.62 6.58 6.88
CA LYS A 330 -19.77 6.45 7.79
C LYS A 330 -20.91 5.81 7.01
N MET A 331 -21.36 4.63 7.42
CA MET A 331 -22.55 3.98 6.86
C MET A 331 -23.81 4.80 7.19
N GLY A 332 -24.30 5.56 6.23
CA GLY A 332 -25.54 6.34 6.31
C GLY A 332 -25.79 7.14 5.03
N ALA A 333 -27.03 7.44 4.70
CA ALA A 333 -27.38 8.32 3.59
C ALA A 333 -26.89 9.73 3.89
N GLU A 334 -25.76 10.11 3.34
CA GLU A 334 -25.13 11.43 3.55
C GLU A 334 -25.64 12.45 2.54
N THR A 335 -25.95 13.66 3.03
CA THR A 335 -26.19 14.83 2.18
C THR A 335 -24.87 15.29 1.53
N ALA A 336 -24.94 15.98 0.40
CA ALA A 336 -23.77 16.50 -0.31
C ALA A 336 -22.84 17.37 0.58
N GLU A 337 -23.37 17.94 1.65
CA GLU A 337 -22.64 18.77 2.62
C GLU A 337 -21.90 17.91 3.65
N SER A 338 -22.45 16.76 4.05
CA SER A 338 -21.80 15.75 4.88
C SER A 338 -20.64 15.11 4.12
N LYS A 339 -20.76 14.88 2.80
CA LYS A 339 -19.67 14.42 1.94
C LYS A 339 -18.51 15.43 1.85
N ARG A 340 -18.78 16.73 1.91
CA ARG A 340 -17.73 17.77 1.93
C ARG A 340 -16.97 17.81 3.26
N LEU A 341 -17.66 17.62 4.39
CA LEU A 341 -17.05 17.53 5.72
C LEU A 341 -16.29 16.22 5.93
N SER A 342 -16.74 15.11 5.31
CA SER A 342 -16.06 13.81 5.31
C SER A 342 -14.72 13.80 4.53
N ARG A 343 -14.53 14.73 3.59
CA ARG A 343 -13.27 14.94 2.85
C ARG A 343 -12.11 15.44 3.72
N THR A 344 -12.38 15.91 4.92
CA THR A 344 -11.37 16.35 5.90
C THR A 344 -10.93 15.22 6.85
N ASP A 345 -11.47 14.00 6.70
CA ASP A 345 -11.12 12.87 7.57
C ASP A 345 -9.73 12.32 7.19
N SER A 346 -8.72 12.91 7.82
CA SER A 346 -7.32 12.47 7.80
C SER A 346 -7.09 11.08 8.43
N ASP A 347 -8.14 10.39 8.83
CA ASP A 347 -8.09 9.15 9.61
C ASP A 347 -8.32 7.88 8.77
N SER A 348 -8.43 7.97 7.45
CA SER A 348 -8.49 6.76 6.60
C SER A 348 -7.16 5.99 6.63
N LEU A 349 -7.22 4.67 6.57
CA LEU A 349 -6.01 3.84 6.49
C LEU A 349 -5.09 4.29 5.34
N LEU A 350 -5.67 4.66 4.20
CA LEU A 350 -4.92 5.14 3.03
C LEU A 350 -4.12 6.40 3.37
N SER A 351 -4.73 7.37 4.05
CA SER A 351 -4.08 8.62 4.44
C SER A 351 -2.95 8.39 5.44
N ILE A 352 -3.19 7.55 6.45
CA ILE A 352 -2.17 7.20 7.46
C ILE A 352 -0.97 6.51 6.79
N VAL A 353 -1.24 5.47 5.98
CA VAL A 353 -0.18 4.70 5.32
C VAL A 353 0.58 5.56 4.32
N SER A 354 -0.09 6.37 3.51
CA SER A 354 0.56 7.26 2.54
C SER A 354 1.49 8.26 3.22
N LYS A 355 1.03 8.89 4.31
CA LYS A 355 1.84 9.83 5.09
C LYS A 355 3.07 9.16 5.70
N ASP A 356 2.89 8.00 6.33
CA ASP A 356 3.99 7.27 6.97
C ASP A 356 4.96 6.70 5.93
N LEU A 357 4.46 6.25 4.78
CA LEU A 357 5.27 5.79 3.65
C LEU A 357 6.12 6.94 3.10
N GLN A 358 5.52 8.10 2.83
CA GLN A 358 6.26 9.29 2.39
C GLN A 358 7.35 9.68 3.38
N ASN A 359 7.03 9.73 4.68
CA ASN A 359 8.00 10.03 5.74
C ASN A 359 9.13 8.98 5.83
N ALA A 360 8.82 7.71 5.59
CA ALA A 360 9.82 6.65 5.58
C ALA A 360 10.74 6.77 4.37
N LEU A 361 10.18 7.00 3.18
CA LEU A 361 10.94 7.20 1.94
C LEU A 361 11.81 8.47 2.01
N GLN A 362 11.31 9.56 2.61
CA GLN A 362 12.11 10.75 2.85
C GLN A 362 13.32 10.44 3.72
N ARG A 363 13.14 9.73 4.84
CA ARG A 363 14.27 9.28 5.67
C ARG A 363 15.26 8.38 4.93
N VAL A 364 14.76 7.54 4.02
CA VAL A 364 15.59 6.72 3.14
C VAL A 364 16.46 7.61 2.25
N MET A 365 15.88 8.62 1.60
CA MET A 365 16.63 9.57 0.77
C MET A 365 17.65 10.37 1.58
N ASP A 366 17.26 10.84 2.77
CA ASP A 366 18.17 11.56 3.68
C ASP A 366 19.38 10.70 4.09
N MET A 367 19.16 9.41 4.39
CA MET A 367 20.25 8.47 4.72
C MET A 367 21.11 8.14 3.50
N ALA A 368 20.50 7.94 2.32
CA ALA A 368 21.23 7.72 1.08
C ALA A 368 22.11 8.95 0.73
N ALA A 369 21.56 10.15 0.90
CA ALA A 369 22.24 11.41 0.69
C ALA A 369 23.45 11.57 1.63
N ALA A 370 23.28 11.20 2.89
CA ALA A 370 24.36 11.23 3.88
C ALA A 370 25.52 10.26 3.55
N TYR A 371 25.25 9.13 2.87
CA TYR A 371 26.31 8.24 2.38
C TYR A 371 27.13 8.87 1.25
N VAL A 372 26.49 9.60 0.34
CA VAL A 372 27.16 10.16 -0.85
C VAL A 372 27.59 11.61 -0.68
N GLY A 373 27.22 12.26 0.44
CA GLY A 373 27.56 13.66 0.73
C GLY A 373 26.84 14.66 -0.18
N MET A 374 25.63 14.31 -0.66
CA MET A 374 24.77 15.15 -1.50
C MET A 374 23.55 15.62 -0.71
N GLU A 375 22.83 16.60 -1.25
CA GLU A 375 21.54 17.01 -0.70
C GLU A 375 20.44 16.01 -1.13
N ALA A 376 19.57 15.62 -0.17
CA ALA A 376 18.47 14.73 -0.44
C ALA A 376 17.31 15.50 -1.11
N PRO A 377 16.69 14.96 -2.16
CA PRO A 377 15.46 15.51 -2.71
C PRO A 377 14.30 15.34 -1.74
N GLU A 378 13.24 16.12 -1.91
CA GLU A 378 11.99 15.92 -1.22
C GLU A 378 11.16 14.84 -1.95
N VAL A 379 10.60 13.90 -1.19
CA VAL A 379 9.76 12.84 -1.71
C VAL A 379 8.30 13.25 -1.60
N MET A 380 7.61 13.31 -2.73
CA MET A 380 6.20 13.67 -2.81
C MET A 380 5.36 12.46 -3.24
N LEU A 381 4.39 12.09 -2.40
CA LEU A 381 3.33 11.15 -2.77
C LEU A 381 2.02 11.92 -2.94
N ASP A 382 1.31 11.60 -4.00
CA ASP A 382 -0.05 12.10 -4.18
C ASP A 382 -0.97 11.48 -3.10
N ARG A 383 -1.78 12.33 -2.46
CA ARG A 383 -2.72 11.93 -1.40
C ARG A 383 -4.16 12.10 -1.84
N ASP A 384 -4.38 12.40 -3.11
CA ASP A 384 -5.72 12.44 -3.68
C ASP A 384 -6.15 11.02 -4.04
N PHE A 385 -6.90 10.40 -3.14
CA PHE A 385 -7.46 9.05 -3.33
C PHE A 385 -8.85 9.09 -3.99
N ASP A 386 -9.34 10.30 -4.35
CA ASP A 386 -10.66 10.46 -4.95
C ASP A 386 -10.61 10.01 -6.43
N LEU A 387 -11.33 8.95 -6.73
CA LEU A 387 -11.48 8.41 -8.09
C LEU A 387 -12.49 9.23 -8.92
N GLN A 388 -12.79 10.47 -8.52
CA GLN A 388 -13.72 11.30 -9.26
C GLN A 388 -13.08 11.77 -10.57
N VAL A 389 -13.19 10.95 -11.59
CA VAL A 389 -13.14 11.42 -12.98
C VAL A 389 -14.28 12.44 -13.10
N LEU A 390 -13.95 13.66 -13.46
CA LEU A 390 -14.96 14.71 -13.65
C LEU A 390 -16.04 14.20 -14.63
N GLU A 391 -17.28 14.21 -14.20
CA GLU A 391 -18.40 13.94 -15.10
C GLU A 391 -18.47 15.02 -16.19
N ALA A 392 -18.90 14.65 -17.38
CA ALA A 392 -19.02 15.58 -18.51
C ALA A 392 -19.83 16.87 -18.17
N ALA A 393 -20.79 16.75 -17.25
CA ALA A 393 -21.57 17.89 -16.73
C ALA A 393 -20.71 18.85 -15.90
N GLN A 394 -19.77 18.37 -15.09
CA GLN A 394 -18.85 19.19 -14.28
C GLN A 394 -17.81 19.88 -15.16
N VAL A 395 -17.27 19.16 -16.15
CA VAL A 395 -16.38 19.75 -17.17
C VAL A 395 -17.07 20.92 -17.88
N THR A 396 -18.34 20.73 -18.26
CA THR A 396 -19.13 21.80 -18.90
C THR A 396 -19.33 22.98 -17.95
N GLN A 397 -19.54 22.76 -16.65
CA GLN A 397 -19.67 23.84 -15.66
C GLN A 397 -18.35 24.61 -15.49
N TYR A 398 -17.21 23.94 -15.44
CA TYR A 398 -15.91 24.59 -15.34
C TYR A 398 -15.57 25.39 -16.57
N MET A 399 -15.90 24.88 -17.78
CA MET A 399 -15.77 25.62 -19.01
C MET A 399 -16.67 26.88 -19.04
N GLN A 400 -17.89 26.81 -18.48
CA GLN A 400 -18.78 27.97 -18.35
C GLN A 400 -18.23 29.00 -17.37
N LEU A 401 -17.66 28.59 -16.22
CA LEU A 401 -17.04 29.51 -15.27
C LEU A 401 -15.86 30.24 -15.89
N TRP A 402 -15.04 29.56 -16.68
CA TRP A 402 -13.94 30.17 -17.41
C TRP A 402 -14.43 31.10 -18.50
N THR A 403 -15.42 30.69 -19.31
CA THR A 403 -15.99 31.52 -20.39
C THR A 403 -16.65 32.79 -19.85
N ASN A 404 -17.21 32.72 -18.61
CA ASN A 404 -17.82 33.87 -17.94
C ASN A 404 -16.80 34.75 -17.17
N GLY A 405 -15.50 34.44 -17.26
CA GLY A 405 -14.45 35.19 -16.55
C GLY A 405 -14.39 34.96 -15.04
N ALA A 406 -15.10 33.95 -14.49
CA ALA A 406 -15.12 33.68 -13.06
C ALA A 406 -13.88 32.92 -12.57
N ILE A 407 -13.11 32.29 -13.45
CA ILE A 407 -11.86 31.59 -13.18
C ILE A 407 -10.86 31.83 -14.30
N THR A 408 -9.56 31.87 -13.99
CA THR A 408 -8.48 31.99 -14.96
C THR A 408 -8.32 30.74 -15.82
N HIS A 409 -7.64 30.86 -16.96
CA HIS A 409 -7.30 29.69 -17.81
C HIS A 409 -6.43 28.67 -17.07
N GLU A 410 -5.49 29.15 -16.28
CA GLU A 410 -4.61 28.33 -15.44
C GLU A 410 -5.42 27.53 -14.41
N THR A 411 -6.36 28.19 -13.71
CA THR A 411 -7.26 27.52 -12.76
C THR A 411 -8.14 26.46 -13.44
N LEU A 412 -8.62 26.72 -14.66
CA LEU A 412 -9.38 25.74 -15.43
C LEU A 412 -8.51 24.51 -15.76
N LEU A 413 -7.31 24.71 -16.27
CA LEU A 413 -6.38 23.62 -16.60
C LEU A 413 -6.02 22.80 -15.36
N GLU A 414 -5.80 23.48 -14.22
CA GLU A 414 -5.56 22.82 -12.93
C GLU A 414 -6.75 21.95 -12.49
N MET A 415 -7.98 22.45 -12.58
CA MET A 415 -9.19 21.69 -12.26
C MET A 415 -9.40 20.51 -13.20
N LEU A 416 -9.11 20.65 -14.49
CA LEU A 416 -9.20 19.57 -15.48
C LEU A 416 -8.09 18.52 -15.27
N ARG A 417 -6.90 18.94 -14.84
CA ARG A 417 -5.80 18.06 -14.47
C ARG A 417 -6.14 17.26 -13.21
N GLN A 418 -6.64 17.93 -12.17
CA GLN A 418 -7.08 17.27 -10.92
C GLN A 418 -8.21 16.29 -11.15
N GLY A 419 -9.12 16.60 -12.08
CA GLY A 419 -10.22 15.73 -12.49
C GLY A 419 -9.86 14.65 -13.51
N GLU A 420 -8.57 14.44 -13.81
CA GLU A 420 -8.05 13.43 -14.76
C GLU A 420 -8.60 13.51 -16.19
N VAL A 421 -9.17 14.66 -16.56
CA VAL A 421 -9.63 14.92 -17.95
C VAL A 421 -8.44 15.20 -18.86
N LEU A 422 -7.40 15.85 -18.33
CA LEU A 422 -6.16 16.20 -19.02
C LEU A 422 -4.94 15.71 -18.20
N PRO A 423 -4.63 14.41 -18.22
CA PRO A 423 -3.48 13.89 -17.46
C PRO A 423 -2.15 14.34 -18.08
N ASN A 424 -1.15 14.60 -17.22
CA ASN A 424 0.24 14.89 -17.60
C ASN A 424 0.47 16.14 -18.46
N ILE A 425 -0.28 17.19 -18.23
CA ILE A 425 -0.05 18.51 -18.87
C ILE A 425 0.82 19.36 -17.94
N ASP A 426 1.89 19.93 -18.49
CA ASP A 426 2.60 21.04 -17.89
C ASP A 426 1.76 22.31 -18.09
N ILE A 427 1.16 22.80 -17.01
CA ILE A 427 0.19 23.90 -17.04
C ILE A 427 0.86 25.20 -17.48
N GLU A 428 2.07 25.50 -16.99
CA GLU A 428 2.80 26.72 -17.37
C GLU A 428 3.08 26.74 -18.86
N ARG A 429 3.56 25.63 -19.39
CA ARG A 429 3.84 25.47 -20.83
C ARG A 429 2.58 25.53 -21.67
N GLU A 430 1.46 24.98 -21.20
CA GLU A 430 0.19 25.02 -21.92
C GLU A 430 -0.41 26.40 -21.93
N VAL A 431 -0.27 27.16 -20.84
CA VAL A 431 -0.67 28.58 -20.77
C VAL A 431 0.17 29.42 -21.74
N GLU A 432 1.50 29.23 -21.76
CA GLU A 432 2.39 29.92 -22.71
C GLU A 432 2.04 29.59 -24.17
N LEU A 433 1.82 28.32 -24.50
CA LEU A 433 1.42 27.89 -25.85
C LEU A 433 0.09 28.50 -26.26
N THR A 434 -0.89 28.53 -25.36
CA THR A 434 -2.20 29.12 -25.61
C THR A 434 -2.09 30.64 -25.84
N GLN A 435 -1.21 31.32 -25.09
CA GLN A 435 -0.95 32.77 -25.32
C GLN A 435 -0.25 33.00 -26.65
N GLN A 436 0.72 32.16 -27.03
CA GLN A 436 1.39 32.25 -28.34
C GLN A 436 0.41 31.98 -29.49
N GLU A 437 -0.48 31.01 -29.36
CA GLU A 437 -1.51 30.73 -30.36
C GLU A 437 -2.52 31.90 -30.50
N LYS A 438 -2.95 32.50 -29.38
CA LYS A 438 -3.80 33.70 -29.41
C LYS A 438 -3.09 34.87 -30.07
N ALA A 439 -1.83 35.11 -29.77
CA ALA A 439 -1.02 36.14 -30.40
C ALA A 439 -0.80 35.85 -31.90
N GLY A 440 -0.55 34.60 -32.29
CA GLY A 440 -0.42 34.17 -33.68
C GLY A 440 -1.71 34.31 -34.48
N ASN A 441 -2.86 33.94 -33.90
CA ASN A 441 -4.18 34.09 -34.50
C ASN A 441 -4.57 35.58 -34.64
N MET A 442 -4.19 36.43 -33.70
CA MET A 442 -4.41 37.88 -33.76
C MET A 442 -3.59 38.54 -34.86
N MET A 443 -2.42 37.97 -35.21
CA MET A 443 -1.59 38.40 -36.33
C MET A 443 -2.19 38.05 -37.71
N LEU A 444 -3.03 37.03 -37.78
CA LEU A 444 -3.72 36.57 -38.98
C LEU A 444 -5.07 37.26 -39.24
N LEU A 445 -5.57 38.07 -38.29
CA LEU A 445 -6.79 38.83 -38.46
C LEU A 445 -6.56 40.06 -39.39
N PRO A 446 -7.50 40.39 -40.28
CA PRO A 446 -7.42 41.60 -41.09
C PRO A 446 -7.29 42.85 -40.19
N GLU A 447 -6.50 43.85 -40.66
CA GLU A 447 -6.16 45.07 -39.91
C GLU A 447 -7.38 45.85 -39.39
N ALA A 448 -8.56 45.70 -40.04
CA ALA A 448 -9.83 46.31 -39.62
C ALA A 448 -10.47 45.63 -38.37
N MET A 449 -10.05 44.42 -37.97
CA MET A 449 -10.54 43.73 -36.77
C MET A 449 -9.55 43.74 -35.58
N ARG A 450 -8.34 44.27 -35.78
CA ARG A 450 -7.32 44.39 -34.72
C ARG A 450 -7.58 45.54 -33.75
N GLY A 451 -8.39 46.52 -34.14
CA GLY A 451 -8.64 47.71 -33.34
C GLY A 451 -9.63 47.55 -32.19
N ASP A 452 -10.54 46.56 -32.29
CA ASP A 452 -11.55 46.35 -31.22
C ASP A 452 -11.08 45.54 -30.03
N VAL A 453 -9.90 44.91 -30.12
CA VAL A 453 -9.34 44.08 -29.03
C VAL A 453 -8.35 44.87 -28.15
N GLN A 454 -7.77 45.94 -28.65
CA GLN A 454 -6.85 46.81 -27.87
C GLN A 454 -7.57 47.69 -26.84
N VAL A 455 -8.87 47.90 -26.98
CA VAL A 455 -9.65 48.78 -26.07
C VAL A 455 -9.97 48.05 -24.73
N ALA A 456 -9.85 46.76 -24.66
CA ALA A 456 -10.09 46.01 -23.41
C ALA A 456 -8.84 45.93 -22.49
N ASP A 457 -7.63 45.98 -23.08
CA ASP A 457 -6.37 45.97 -22.30
C ASP A 457 -5.96 47.35 -21.80
N GLU A 458 -6.39 48.43 -22.51
CA GLU A 458 -6.11 49.82 -22.08
C GLU A 458 -7.08 50.32 -20.99
N GLN A 459 -8.23 49.66 -20.78
CA GLN A 459 -9.14 50.02 -19.68
C GLN A 459 -8.73 49.41 -18.34
N GLU A 460 -8.05 48.25 -18.30
CA GLU A 460 -7.50 47.71 -17.04
C GLU A 460 -6.28 48.52 -16.55
N GLY A 461 -5.50 49.13 -17.45
CA GLY A 461 -4.36 49.97 -17.07
C GLY A 461 -4.73 51.40 -16.64
N GLN A 462 -5.94 51.89 -17.00
CA GLN A 462 -6.40 53.22 -16.58
C GLN A 462 -7.16 53.19 -15.25
N ASP A 463 -7.83 52.09 -14.93
CA ASP A 463 -8.50 51.92 -13.63
C ASP A 463 -7.50 51.73 -12.47
N GLU A 464 -6.27 51.20 -12.72
CA GLU A 464 -5.21 51.13 -11.70
C GLU A 464 -4.52 52.51 -11.48
N GLU A 465 -4.38 53.36 -12.52
CA GLU A 465 -3.82 54.70 -12.35
C GLU A 465 -4.84 55.68 -11.70
N GLU A 466 -6.16 55.51 -11.92
CA GLU A 466 -7.17 56.34 -11.24
C GLU A 466 -7.34 55.96 -9.77
N THR A 467 -7.14 54.69 -9.36
CA THR A 467 -7.18 54.27 -7.94
C THR A 467 -5.97 54.77 -7.17
N GLU A 468 -4.77 54.78 -7.75
CA GLU A 468 -3.58 55.32 -7.07
C GLU A 468 -3.67 56.86 -6.92
N ALA A 469 -4.31 57.59 -7.88
CA ALA A 469 -4.48 59.03 -7.78
C ALA A 469 -5.55 59.45 -6.75
N ASP A 470 -6.59 58.67 -6.54
CA ASP A 470 -7.63 58.91 -5.53
C ASP A 470 -7.10 58.57 -4.10
N ASP A 471 -6.24 57.56 -3.93
CA ASP A 471 -5.62 57.23 -2.64
C ASP A 471 -4.59 58.30 -2.21
N GLU A 472 -3.83 58.89 -3.14
CA GLU A 472 -2.93 60.03 -2.82
C GLU A 472 -3.69 61.32 -2.48
N GLN A 473 -4.90 61.57 -3.06
CA GLN A 473 -5.73 62.71 -2.69
C GLN A 473 -6.44 62.54 -1.35
N MET A 474 -6.83 61.33 -0.98
CA MET A 474 -7.39 61.02 0.36
C MET A 474 -6.35 61.15 1.47
N ALA A 475 -5.11 60.67 1.24
CA ALA A 475 -4.01 60.80 2.21
C ALA A 475 -3.62 62.27 2.43
N ALA A 476 -3.72 63.15 1.40
CA ALA A 476 -3.45 64.57 1.53
C ALA A 476 -4.57 65.36 2.26
N LEU A 477 -5.79 64.87 2.26
CA LEU A 477 -6.92 65.47 2.99
C LEU A 477 -6.85 65.12 4.49
N ASP A 478 -6.43 63.94 4.88
CA ASP A 478 -6.26 63.52 6.26
C ASP A 478 -5.09 64.29 6.96
N GLU A 479 -4.03 64.59 6.24
CA GLU A 479 -2.93 65.44 6.79
C GLU A 479 -3.33 66.94 7.01
N MET A 480 -4.37 67.42 6.32
CA MET A 480 -4.88 68.79 6.50
C MET A 480 -5.86 68.89 7.70
N GLU A 481 -6.59 67.85 8.04
CA GLU A 481 -7.50 67.85 9.20
C GLU A 481 -6.74 67.72 10.52
N GLU A 482 -5.55 67.07 10.58
CA GLU A 482 -4.75 66.97 11.81
C GLU A 482 -4.00 68.27 12.14
N GLN A 483 -3.98 69.30 11.27
CA GLN A 483 -3.30 70.58 11.54
C GLN A 483 -4.22 71.69 12.10
N ASP A 484 -5.54 71.49 12.09
CA ASP A 484 -6.50 72.47 12.63
C ASP A 484 -6.98 72.16 14.05
N ASP A 485 -6.53 71.05 14.68
CA ASP A 485 -6.87 70.69 16.07
C ASP A 485 -5.67 70.74 17.05
N ALA A 486 -4.63 71.55 16.78
CA ALA A 486 -3.51 71.73 17.69
C ALA A 486 -3.40 73.17 18.23
#